data_39f78b450a155abbd0a6aa6b0051c946
#
_entry.id   39f78b450a155abbd0a6aa6b0051c946
#
_cell.length_a   1.000
_cell.length_b   1.000
_cell.length_c   1.000
_cell.angle_alpha   90.00
_cell.angle_beta   90.00
_cell.angle_gamma   90.00
#
_symmetry.space_group_name_H-M   'P 1'
#
loop_
_entity.id
_entity.type
_entity.pdbx_description
1 polymer ?
#
loop_
_entity_poly.entity_id
_entity_poly.type
_entity_poly.pdbx_seq_one_letter_code
_entity_poly.pdbx_strand_id
1 'polypeptide(L)'
;MMLLDVGLLLTQLNLMPTEIEQVGELNLVNNGALAEQFIGQHLYQEQPQYRASELFYWAREKKSSSAEVDHVITDDFNNVVPVEIKAGSTGRLRSLQIMVLEKSLLRAVRFCSAQPSILTERRKTAKGTVDFKLISLPHYLVQQLQRLLSES
;
A
#
# COMPACT_ATOMS: atom_id res chain seq x y z
N MET A 1 11.82 -8.15 2.30
CA MET A 1 11.98 -8.84 3.61
C MET A 1 11.36 -7.94 4.66
N MET A 2 10.40 -8.45 5.42
CA MET A 2 9.77 -7.71 6.52
C MET A 2 10.44 -8.11 7.85
N LEU A 3 10.77 -7.13 8.68
CA LEU A 3 11.32 -7.34 10.02
C LEU A 3 10.20 -7.50 11.05
N LEU A 4 10.55 -7.91 12.26
CA LEU A 4 9.58 -8.12 13.34
C LEU A 4 8.88 -6.82 13.77
N ASP A 5 9.62 -5.72 13.77
CA ASP A 5 9.10 -4.38 14.06
C ASP A 5 9.91 -3.26 13.40
N VAL A 6 9.35 -2.03 13.44
CA VAL A 6 9.98 -0.84 12.87
C VAL A 6 11.28 -0.47 13.59
N GLY A 7 11.39 -0.73 14.89
CA GLY A 7 12.61 -0.44 15.67
C GLY A 7 13.80 -1.24 15.19
N LEU A 8 13.59 -2.50 14.81
CA LEU A 8 14.64 -3.33 14.20
C LEU A 8 15.09 -2.76 12.85
N LEU A 9 14.16 -2.26 12.05
CA LEU A 9 14.51 -1.61 10.78
C LEU A 9 15.30 -0.32 11.01
N LEU A 10 14.91 0.51 11.98
CA LEU A 10 15.67 1.70 12.36
C LEU A 10 17.10 1.36 12.76
N THR A 11 17.25 0.33 13.60
CA THR A 11 18.57 -0.16 14.02
C THR A 11 19.42 -0.62 12.83
N GLN A 12 18.83 -1.38 11.92
CA GLN A 12 19.51 -1.86 10.71
C GLN A 12 19.93 -0.70 9.77
N LEU A 13 19.13 0.34 9.69
CA LEU A 13 19.41 1.55 8.91
C LEU A 13 20.33 2.54 9.65
N ASN A 14 20.71 2.22 10.88
CA ASN A 14 21.49 3.09 11.76
C ASN A 14 20.86 4.49 11.95
N LEU A 15 19.54 4.50 12.13
CA LEU A 15 18.73 5.71 12.33
C LEU A 15 18.27 5.81 13.78
N MET A 16 18.39 7.02 14.35
CA MET A 16 17.82 7.31 15.67
C MET A 16 16.37 7.82 15.52
N PRO A 17 15.42 7.42 16.41
CA PRO A 17 14.05 7.93 16.37
C PRO A 17 13.97 9.47 16.37
N THR A 18 14.85 10.13 17.10
CA THR A 18 14.95 11.59 17.16
C THR A 18 15.34 12.25 15.84
N GLU A 19 16.07 11.54 14.98
CA GLU A 19 16.45 12.04 13.65
C GLU A 19 15.23 12.03 12.70
N ILE A 20 14.29 11.10 12.90
CA ILE A 20 13.05 11.03 12.11
C ILE A 20 12.12 12.19 12.48
N GLU A 21 12.03 12.56 13.74
CA GLU A 21 11.20 13.68 14.20
C GLU A 21 11.69 15.05 13.72
N GLN A 22 13.01 15.22 13.58
CA GLN A 22 13.63 16.49 13.20
C GLN A 22 13.68 16.72 11.69
N VAL A 23 13.51 15.68 10.91
CA VAL A 23 13.71 15.70 9.46
C VAL A 23 12.37 15.75 8.74
N GLY A 24 11.78 16.94 8.66
CA GLY A 24 10.74 17.22 7.66
C GLY A 24 11.30 16.94 6.26
N GLU A 25 10.64 16.06 5.51
CA GLU A 25 10.90 15.71 4.09
C GLU A 25 12.31 15.21 3.70
N LEU A 26 13.26 15.09 4.60
CA LEU A 26 14.62 14.67 4.27
C LEU A 26 14.77 13.14 4.28
N ASN A 27 15.27 12.61 3.17
CA ASN A 27 15.57 11.20 2.87
C ASN A 27 14.35 10.30 2.60
N LEU A 28 13.64 10.64 1.53
CA LEU A 28 12.54 9.84 0.96
C LEU A 28 12.85 8.34 0.77
N VAL A 29 14.10 7.95 0.63
CA VAL A 29 14.51 6.54 0.43
C VAL A 29 14.26 5.72 1.70
N ASN A 30 14.72 6.21 2.85
CA ASN A 30 14.52 5.49 4.13
C ASN A 30 13.07 5.58 4.62
N ASN A 31 12.38 6.70 4.37
CA ASN A 31 10.98 6.86 4.74
C ASN A 31 10.07 5.89 3.96
N GLY A 32 10.38 5.55 2.70
CA GLY A 32 9.68 4.52 1.94
C GLY A 32 9.73 3.17 2.65
N ALA A 33 10.93 2.70 2.98
CA ALA A 33 11.14 1.43 3.66
C ALA A 33 10.47 1.38 5.04
N LEU A 34 10.49 2.49 5.80
CA LEU A 34 9.82 2.59 7.10
C LEU A 34 8.29 2.52 6.95
N ALA A 35 7.72 3.23 5.97
CA ALA A 35 6.29 3.20 5.70
C ALA A 35 5.84 1.79 5.26
N GLU A 36 6.58 1.14 4.37
CA GLU A 36 6.31 -0.23 3.92
C GLU A 36 6.40 -1.23 5.09
N GLN A 37 7.42 -1.12 5.92
CA GLN A 37 7.58 -1.96 7.12
C GLN A 37 6.40 -1.76 8.07
N PHE A 38 6.03 -0.51 8.37
CA PHE A 38 4.93 -0.19 9.29
C PHE A 38 3.60 -0.75 8.77
N ILE A 39 3.23 -0.47 7.53
CA ILE A 39 1.98 -0.95 6.95
C ILE A 39 1.98 -2.48 6.81
N GLY A 40 3.06 -3.07 6.28
CA GLY A 40 3.17 -4.52 6.13
C GLY A 40 3.03 -5.27 7.45
N GLN A 41 3.66 -4.78 8.51
CA GLN A 41 3.56 -5.34 9.85
C GLN A 41 2.11 -5.34 10.37
N HIS A 42 1.38 -4.25 10.22
CA HIS A 42 -0.02 -4.17 10.62
C HIS A 42 -0.91 -5.07 9.77
N LEU A 43 -0.75 -5.08 8.45
CA LEU A 43 -1.50 -5.98 7.57
C LEU A 43 -1.25 -7.46 7.89
N TYR A 44 -0.04 -7.80 8.34
CA TYR A 44 0.29 -9.15 8.78
C TYR A 44 -0.38 -9.52 10.11
N GLN A 45 -0.41 -8.58 11.07
CA GLN A 45 -0.95 -8.81 12.41
C GLN A 45 -2.48 -8.83 12.46
N GLU A 46 -3.15 -8.12 11.57
CA GLU A 46 -4.61 -8.03 11.52
C GLU A 46 -5.29 -9.24 10.86
N GLN A 47 -4.52 -10.20 10.37
CA GLN A 47 -5.09 -11.40 9.79
C GLN A 47 -5.73 -12.30 10.87
N PRO A 48 -6.80 -13.03 10.51
CA PRO A 48 -7.50 -13.90 11.46
C PRO A 48 -6.55 -14.93 12.09
N GLN A 49 -6.60 -15.05 13.42
CA GLN A 49 -5.70 -15.92 14.21
C GLN A 49 -5.76 -17.42 13.85
N TYR A 50 -6.84 -17.85 13.18
CA TYR A 50 -7.03 -19.24 12.75
C TYR A 50 -6.41 -19.55 11.39
N ARG A 51 -5.75 -18.60 10.76
CA ARG A 51 -4.99 -18.76 9.50
C ARG A 51 -3.54 -18.37 9.72
N ALA A 52 -2.64 -19.04 9.01
CA ALA A 52 -1.27 -18.56 8.90
C ALA A 52 -1.30 -17.18 8.24
N SER A 53 -0.70 -16.19 8.92
CA SER A 53 -0.61 -14.84 8.36
C SER A 53 0.32 -14.86 7.15
N GLU A 54 -0.12 -14.31 6.04
CA GLU A 54 0.64 -14.22 4.79
C GLU A 54 0.53 -12.82 4.21
N LEU A 55 1.63 -12.31 3.67
CA LEU A 55 1.64 -11.08 2.90
C LEU A 55 1.90 -11.40 1.44
N PHE A 56 1.02 -10.93 0.59
CA PHE A 56 1.14 -11.05 -0.85
C PHE A 56 1.54 -9.72 -1.46
N TYR A 57 2.33 -9.78 -2.51
CA TYR A 57 2.63 -8.66 -3.38
C TYR A 57 2.32 -9.06 -4.82
N TRP A 58 2.25 -8.09 -5.70
CA TRP A 58 2.07 -8.39 -7.12
C TRP A 58 3.22 -7.81 -7.93
N ALA A 59 3.83 -8.67 -8.74
CA ALA A 59 4.86 -8.27 -9.67
C ALA A 59 4.52 -8.74 -11.08
N ARG A 60 4.82 -7.90 -12.05
CA ARG A 60 4.72 -8.19 -13.47
C ARG A 60 6.05 -7.97 -14.14
N GLU A 61 6.61 -9.04 -14.69
CA GLU A 61 7.81 -8.98 -15.50
C GLU A 61 7.43 -9.16 -16.99
N LYS A 62 7.50 -8.09 -17.76
CA LYS A 62 7.41 -8.13 -19.22
C LYS A 62 8.65 -7.45 -19.81
N LYS A 63 9.12 -7.93 -20.96
CA LYS A 63 10.35 -7.43 -21.65
C LYS A 63 10.44 -5.91 -21.78
N SER A 64 9.32 -5.19 -21.78
CA SER A 64 9.26 -3.73 -21.95
C SER A 64 8.69 -2.96 -20.76
N SER A 65 8.22 -3.62 -19.69
CA SER A 65 7.56 -2.92 -18.57
C SER A 65 7.46 -3.83 -17.34
N SER A 66 8.21 -3.49 -16.32
CA SER A 66 8.00 -4.04 -14.97
C SER A 66 6.97 -3.20 -14.22
N ALA A 67 6.19 -3.83 -13.36
CA ALA A 67 5.30 -3.17 -12.43
C ALA A 67 5.21 -4.02 -11.15
N GLU A 68 5.22 -3.36 -10.00
CA GLU A 68 5.16 -3.99 -8.71
C GLU A 68 4.21 -3.20 -7.81
N VAL A 69 3.36 -3.91 -7.06
CA VAL A 69 2.46 -3.36 -6.05
C VAL A 69 2.88 -3.94 -4.70
N ASP A 70 3.05 -3.08 -3.72
CA ASP A 70 3.68 -3.39 -2.44
C ASP A 70 2.98 -4.51 -1.69
N HIS A 71 1.64 -4.45 -1.59
CA HIS A 71 0.84 -5.52 -0.99
C HIS A 71 -0.45 -5.78 -1.76
N VAL A 72 -0.95 -7.00 -1.60
CA VAL A 72 -2.26 -7.43 -2.11
C VAL A 72 -3.02 -8.10 -0.97
N ILE A 73 -4.20 -7.61 -0.69
CA ILE A 73 -5.08 -8.15 0.34
C ILE A 73 -6.43 -8.59 -0.24
N THR A 74 -7.25 -9.22 0.55
CA THR A 74 -8.67 -9.44 0.26
C THR A 74 -9.53 -8.67 1.25
N ASP A 75 -10.67 -8.17 0.78
CA ASP A 75 -11.72 -7.64 1.67
C ASP A 75 -12.57 -8.78 2.25
N ASP A 76 -13.55 -8.45 3.10
CA ASP A 76 -14.45 -9.41 3.74
C ASP A 76 -15.31 -10.20 2.73
N PHE A 77 -15.41 -9.74 1.48
CA PHE A 77 -16.13 -10.38 0.38
C PHE A 77 -15.20 -11.18 -0.57
N ASN A 78 -13.95 -11.39 -0.18
CA ASN A 78 -12.89 -12.03 -0.99
C ASN A 78 -12.56 -11.28 -2.30
N ASN A 79 -12.85 -10.00 -2.41
CA ASN A 79 -12.36 -9.22 -3.54
C ASN A 79 -10.88 -8.86 -3.33
N VAL A 80 -10.11 -8.98 -4.39
CA VAL A 80 -8.69 -8.61 -4.39
C VAL A 80 -8.55 -7.08 -4.38
N VAL A 81 -7.79 -6.57 -3.44
CA VAL A 81 -7.53 -5.14 -3.26
C VAL A 81 -6.01 -4.90 -3.25
N PRO A 82 -5.46 -4.23 -4.26
CA PRO A 82 -4.05 -3.84 -4.28
C PRO A 82 -3.82 -2.66 -3.32
N VAL A 83 -2.70 -2.69 -2.64
CA VAL A 83 -2.27 -1.68 -1.66
C VAL A 83 -0.91 -1.15 -2.06
N GLU A 84 -0.84 0.15 -2.31
CA GLU A 84 0.39 0.88 -2.61
C GLU A 84 0.76 1.78 -1.44
N ILE A 85 2.03 1.87 -1.11
CA ILE A 85 2.53 2.64 0.03
C ILE A 85 3.44 3.76 -0.47
N LYS A 86 3.18 4.98 0.00
CA LYS A 86 4.00 6.15 -0.29
C LYS A 86 4.33 6.87 1.01
N ALA A 87 5.59 7.13 1.27
CA ALA A 87 6.01 7.85 2.48
C ALA A 87 5.46 9.29 2.51
N GLY A 88 5.43 9.97 1.36
CA GLY A 88 4.93 11.34 1.23
C GLY A 88 3.45 11.42 0.82
N SER A 89 2.97 12.66 0.64
CA SER A 89 1.58 12.94 0.21
C SER A 89 1.34 12.68 -1.27
N THR A 90 2.39 12.64 -2.08
CA THR A 90 2.34 12.47 -3.54
C THR A 90 3.08 11.21 -3.97
N GLY A 91 2.85 10.79 -5.19
CA GLY A 91 3.56 9.65 -5.78
C GLY A 91 2.83 9.11 -6.99
N ARG A 92 3.58 8.52 -7.91
CA ARG A 92 2.99 7.88 -9.09
C ARG A 92 2.39 6.54 -8.70
N LEU A 93 1.17 6.28 -9.15
CA LEU A 93 0.43 5.03 -8.92
C LEU A 93 0.40 4.15 -10.18
N ARG A 94 1.43 4.24 -11.01
CA ARG A 94 1.44 3.54 -12.30
C ARG A 94 1.30 2.03 -12.15
N SER A 95 2.04 1.42 -11.24
CA SER A 95 1.99 -0.02 -11.00
C SER A 95 0.62 -0.46 -10.48
N LEU A 96 0.08 0.27 -9.50
CA LEU A 96 -1.26 0.06 -8.96
C LEU A 96 -2.32 0.11 -10.07
N GLN A 97 -2.28 1.14 -10.92
CA GLN A 97 -3.21 1.31 -12.04
C GLN A 97 -3.07 0.17 -13.06
N ILE A 98 -1.85 -0.28 -13.35
CA ILE A 98 -1.61 -1.42 -14.25
C ILE A 98 -2.27 -2.68 -13.70
N MET A 99 -2.09 -2.99 -12.41
CA MET A 99 -2.72 -4.15 -11.78
C MET A 99 -4.24 -4.07 -11.81
N VAL A 100 -4.80 -2.91 -11.42
CA VAL A 100 -6.25 -2.66 -11.46
C VAL A 100 -6.82 -2.93 -12.85
N LEU A 101 -6.17 -2.41 -13.89
CA LEU A 101 -6.61 -2.58 -15.27
C LEU A 101 -6.46 -4.02 -15.78
N GLU A 102 -5.35 -4.69 -15.48
CA GLU A 102 -5.11 -6.06 -15.93
C GLU A 102 -6.04 -7.07 -15.27
N LYS A 103 -6.39 -6.84 -14.01
CA LYS A 103 -7.22 -7.73 -13.20
C LYS A 103 -8.68 -7.29 -13.12
N SER A 104 -9.04 -6.15 -13.74
CA SER A 104 -10.38 -5.55 -13.69
C SER A 104 -10.89 -5.36 -12.27
N LEU A 105 -10.03 -4.82 -11.39
CA LEU A 105 -10.35 -4.61 -9.99
C LEU A 105 -11.20 -3.36 -9.82
N LEU A 106 -12.10 -3.36 -8.84
CA LEU A 106 -13.03 -2.28 -8.58
C LEU A 106 -12.53 -1.29 -7.53
N ARG A 107 -11.55 -1.69 -6.71
CA ARG A 107 -10.99 -0.91 -5.61
C ARG A 107 -9.48 -1.05 -5.55
N ALA A 108 -8.85 0.01 -5.07
CA ALA A 108 -7.42 0.06 -4.77
C ALA A 108 -7.19 0.97 -3.56
N VAL A 109 -6.17 0.68 -2.78
CA VAL A 109 -5.79 1.45 -1.59
C VAL A 109 -4.42 2.07 -1.79
N ARG A 110 -4.28 3.31 -1.33
CA ARG A 110 -2.99 3.97 -1.19
C ARG A 110 -2.81 4.46 0.23
N PHE A 111 -1.76 4.03 0.91
CA PHE A 111 -1.29 4.67 2.13
C PHE A 111 -0.31 5.80 1.80
N CYS A 112 -0.52 6.96 2.39
CA CYS A 112 0.32 8.15 2.16
C CYS A 112 0.12 9.17 3.29
N SER A 113 0.91 10.24 3.34
CA SER A 113 0.77 11.30 4.35
C SER A 113 -0.33 12.33 4.04
N ALA A 114 -1.14 12.12 3.00
CA ALA A 114 -2.26 13.01 2.66
C ALA A 114 -3.50 12.74 3.54
N GLN A 115 -4.45 13.68 3.50
CA GLN A 115 -5.75 13.50 4.14
C GLN A 115 -6.52 12.32 3.54
N PRO A 116 -7.38 11.63 4.34
CA PRO A 116 -8.21 10.55 3.84
C PRO A 116 -9.08 11.01 2.67
N SER A 117 -9.18 10.20 1.62
CA SER A 117 -10.05 10.51 0.48
C SER A 117 -10.46 9.26 -0.27
N ILE A 118 -11.64 9.31 -0.90
CA ILE A 118 -12.12 8.30 -1.82
C ILE A 118 -12.40 8.98 -3.15
N LEU A 119 -11.71 8.54 -4.20
CA LEU A 119 -11.86 9.10 -5.55
C LEU A 119 -12.26 7.99 -6.52
N THR A 120 -13.26 8.26 -7.36
CA THR A 120 -13.55 7.38 -8.50
C THR A 120 -12.61 7.76 -9.64
N GLU A 121 -11.69 6.86 -9.97
CA GLU A 121 -10.79 7.02 -11.10
C GLU A 121 -11.33 6.29 -12.32
N ARG A 122 -11.31 7.00 -13.45
CA ARG A 122 -11.67 6.44 -14.76
C ARG A 122 -10.43 6.31 -15.63
N ARG A 123 -10.16 5.10 -16.10
CA ARG A 123 -9.01 4.82 -16.95
C ARG A 123 -9.43 4.15 -18.25
N LYS A 124 -8.96 4.69 -19.37
CA LYS A 124 -9.16 4.08 -20.69
C LYS A 124 -8.10 3.02 -20.95
N THR A 125 -8.52 1.89 -21.49
CA THR A 125 -7.66 0.78 -21.92
C THR A 125 -7.96 0.42 -23.37
N ALA A 126 -7.12 -0.41 -23.97
CA ALA A 126 -7.39 -0.99 -25.29
C ALA A 126 -8.66 -1.88 -25.29
N LYS A 127 -9.11 -2.35 -24.14
CA LYS A 127 -10.28 -3.24 -23.97
C LYS A 127 -11.55 -2.50 -23.52
N GLY A 128 -11.47 -1.18 -23.31
CA GLY A 128 -12.57 -0.37 -22.81
C GLY A 128 -12.17 0.57 -21.67
N THR A 129 -13.18 1.08 -20.96
CA THR A 129 -12.97 1.96 -19.80
C THR A 129 -13.17 1.15 -18.53
N VAL A 130 -12.28 1.31 -17.55
CA VAL A 130 -12.41 0.74 -16.22
C VAL A 130 -12.56 1.89 -15.23
N ASP A 131 -13.60 1.82 -14.42
CA ASP A 131 -13.82 2.72 -13.28
C ASP A 131 -13.48 1.95 -12.00
N PHE A 132 -12.69 2.55 -11.13
CA PHE A 132 -12.37 1.97 -9.83
C PHE A 132 -12.31 3.04 -8.75
N LYS A 133 -12.56 2.65 -7.51
CA LYS A 133 -12.40 3.52 -6.34
C LYS A 133 -10.96 3.46 -5.84
N LEU A 134 -10.29 4.61 -5.79
CA LEU A 134 -9.01 4.78 -5.12
C LEU A 134 -9.26 5.34 -3.72
N ILE A 135 -8.96 4.55 -2.71
CA ILE A 135 -9.06 4.91 -1.29
C ILE A 135 -7.67 5.32 -0.83
N SER A 136 -7.51 6.60 -0.49
CA SER A 136 -6.25 7.12 0.04
C SER A 136 -6.36 7.30 1.55
N LEU A 137 -5.43 6.72 2.31
CA LEU A 137 -5.46 6.72 3.77
C LEU A 137 -4.10 7.17 4.33
N PRO A 138 -4.09 7.98 5.40
CA PRO A 138 -2.89 8.16 6.22
C PRO A 138 -2.44 6.83 6.82
N HIS A 139 -1.14 6.67 7.03
CA HIS A 139 -0.55 5.43 7.54
C HIS A 139 -1.17 4.95 8.86
N TYR A 140 -1.51 5.88 9.77
CA TYR A 140 -2.10 5.56 11.08
C TYR A 140 -3.51 4.95 10.99
N LEU A 141 -4.17 5.00 9.84
CA LEU A 141 -5.48 4.37 9.62
C LEU A 141 -5.38 2.92 9.12
N VAL A 142 -4.20 2.32 9.08
CA VAL A 142 -4.02 0.96 8.59
C VAL A 142 -4.92 -0.05 9.32
N GLN A 143 -5.05 0.06 10.64
CA GLN A 143 -5.93 -0.81 11.45
C GLN A 143 -7.42 -0.62 11.20
N GLN A 144 -7.82 0.42 10.48
CA GLN A 144 -9.22 0.65 10.08
C GLN A 144 -9.51 0.19 8.66
N LEU A 145 -8.51 -0.39 7.97
CA LEU A 145 -8.59 -0.69 6.54
C LEU A 145 -9.78 -1.59 6.20
N GLN A 146 -9.93 -2.73 6.89
CA GLN A 146 -11.02 -3.68 6.62
C GLN A 146 -12.40 -3.03 6.83
N ARG A 147 -12.58 -2.30 7.93
CA ARG A 147 -13.83 -1.56 8.18
C ARG A 147 -14.12 -0.54 7.08
N LEU A 148 -13.12 0.24 6.67
CA LEU A 148 -13.29 1.24 5.60
C LEU A 148 -13.56 0.61 4.23
N LEU A 149 -13.01 -0.56 3.96
CA LEU A 149 -13.32 -1.33 2.75
C LEU A 149 -14.75 -1.87 2.76
N SER A 150 -15.30 -2.26 3.91
CA SER A 150 -16.68 -2.75 4.00
C SER A 150 -17.72 -1.64 3.85
N GLU A 151 -17.37 -0.39 4.19
CA GLU A 151 -18.24 0.79 4.11
C GLU A 151 -18.15 1.55 2.76
N SER A 152 -17.19 1.19 1.88
CA SER A 152 -16.86 1.94 0.63
C SER A 152 -17.46 1.28 -0.68
#